data_68a66b75373a401c86bdcaec83807657
#
_entry.id   68a66b75373a401c86bdcaec83807657
#
_cell.length_a   1.000
_cell.length_b   1.000
_cell.length_c   1.000
_cell.angle_alpha   90.00
_cell.angle_beta   90.00
_cell.angle_gamma   90.00
#
_symmetry.space_group_name_H-M   'P 1'
#
loop_
_entity.id
_entity.type
_entity.pdbx_description
1 polymer ?
#
loop_
_entity_poly.entity_id
_entity_poly.type
_entity_poly.pdbx_seq_one_letter_code
_entity_poly.pdbx_strand_id
1 'polypeptide(L)'
;IWYDFYRGLIFEPFWRKGNWVLIAIYALINVLFSRLYGGLKVGYLKRIDVFYSMTIATICTNVITYFQITLINRWFLDPWPMVEMTLVQFVIILIWIWLSRYIYSRLYRARKLLVIYGDRDPGDLIHKMNSRKDKYDISGKVHIDAGEKEIYRLMKEYDGVIIWDLPSQIRNRYLKHCFAHSIRC
;
A
#
# COMPACT_ATOMS: atom_id res chain seq x y z
N ILE A 1 17.82 12.77 -18.72
CA ILE A 1 17.66 11.76 -19.81
C ILE A 1 16.90 12.36 -20.98
N TRP A 2 15.65 12.87 -20.81
CA TRP A 2 14.92 13.50 -21.92
C TRP A 2 15.71 14.61 -22.59
N TYR A 3 16.22 15.58 -21.82
CA TYR A 3 16.99 16.71 -22.34
C TYR A 3 18.36 16.30 -22.88
N ASP A 4 18.99 15.30 -22.32
CA ASP A 4 20.36 14.90 -22.69
C ASP A 4 20.38 13.98 -23.91
N PHE A 5 19.42 13.05 -24.00
CA PHE A 5 19.45 11.99 -25.01
C PHE A 5 18.41 12.16 -26.12
N TYR A 6 17.20 12.60 -25.82
CA TYR A 6 16.11 12.58 -26.81
C TYR A 6 15.76 13.95 -27.39
N ARG A 7 16.00 15.05 -26.67
CA ARG A 7 15.65 16.38 -27.15
C ARG A 7 16.32 16.75 -28.48
N GLY A 8 17.58 16.36 -28.66
CA GLY A 8 18.37 16.69 -29.85
C GLY A 8 18.09 15.81 -31.05
N LEU A 9 17.40 14.66 -30.85
CA LEU A 9 17.11 13.67 -31.89
C LEU A 9 15.74 13.87 -32.54
N ILE A 10 14.91 14.76 -32.00
CA ILE A 10 13.59 15.05 -32.56
C ILE A 10 13.74 15.91 -33.80
N PHE A 11 13.27 15.40 -34.94
CA PHE A 11 13.42 16.03 -36.23
C PHE A 11 12.71 17.40 -36.33
N GLU A 12 11.54 17.52 -35.66
CA GLU A 12 10.83 18.80 -35.55
C GLU A 12 10.88 19.25 -34.09
N PRO A 13 11.55 20.40 -33.80
CA PRO A 13 11.62 20.90 -32.42
C PRO A 13 10.21 21.22 -31.92
N PHE A 14 9.86 20.64 -30.78
CA PHE A 14 8.64 21.03 -30.10
C PHE A 14 8.67 22.53 -29.80
N TRP A 15 7.55 23.20 -30.05
CA TRP A 15 7.35 24.55 -29.54
C TRP A 15 7.77 24.62 -28.06
N ARG A 16 8.20 25.77 -27.59
CA ARG A 16 8.80 26.02 -26.27
C ARG A 16 8.23 25.23 -25.09
N LYS A 17 6.95 24.81 -25.15
CA LYS A 17 6.23 24.07 -24.09
C LYS A 17 5.99 22.59 -24.39
N GLY A 18 6.29 22.11 -25.59
CA GLY A 18 5.98 20.72 -25.98
C GLY A 18 6.70 19.66 -25.16
N ASN A 19 7.93 19.93 -24.75
CA ASN A 19 8.68 19.06 -23.83
C ASN A 19 7.97 18.87 -22.49
N TRP A 20 7.38 19.95 -21.94
CA TRP A 20 6.63 19.90 -20.68
C TRP A 20 5.32 19.11 -20.82
N VAL A 21 4.67 19.21 -21.98
CA VAL A 21 3.47 18.41 -22.28
C VAL A 21 3.81 16.93 -22.26
N LEU A 22 4.91 16.53 -22.87
CA LEU A 22 5.35 15.13 -22.90
C LEU A 22 5.67 14.60 -21.50
N ILE A 23 6.36 15.41 -20.68
CA ILE A 23 6.62 15.08 -19.27
C ILE A 23 5.31 14.96 -18.49
N ALA A 24 4.35 15.85 -18.72
CA ALA A 24 3.05 15.81 -18.07
C ALA A 24 2.25 14.54 -18.45
N ILE A 25 2.25 14.17 -19.75
CA ILE A 25 1.63 12.93 -20.22
C ILE A 25 2.30 11.70 -19.58
N TYR A 26 3.63 11.68 -19.53
CA TYR A 26 4.37 10.63 -18.84
C TYR A 26 3.94 10.48 -17.37
N ALA A 27 3.91 11.59 -16.64
CA ALA A 27 3.51 11.60 -15.23
C ALA A 27 2.06 11.12 -15.06
N LEU A 28 1.14 11.55 -15.93
CA LEU A 28 -0.26 11.16 -15.90
C LEU A 28 -0.42 9.66 -16.13
N ILE A 29 0.25 9.11 -17.15
CA ILE A 29 0.22 7.67 -17.46
C ILE A 29 0.81 6.87 -16.29
N ASN A 30 1.93 7.31 -15.72
CA ASN A 30 2.55 6.64 -14.59
C ASN A 30 1.65 6.60 -13.34
N VAL A 31 1.00 7.73 -13.02
CA VAL A 31 0.02 7.80 -11.91
C VAL A 31 -1.18 6.91 -12.20
N LEU A 32 -1.69 6.88 -13.42
CA LEU A 32 -2.82 6.05 -13.82
C LEU A 32 -2.49 4.56 -13.61
N PHE A 33 -1.36 4.08 -14.14
CA PHE A 33 -0.94 2.69 -13.94
C PHE A 33 -0.64 2.38 -12.48
N SER A 34 0.01 3.29 -11.76
CA SER A 34 0.26 3.10 -10.32
C SER A 34 -1.05 2.97 -9.52
N ARG A 35 -2.11 3.68 -9.91
CA ARG A 35 -3.45 3.51 -9.32
C ARG A 35 -4.08 2.18 -9.69
N LEU A 36 -4.04 1.79 -10.97
CA LEU A 36 -4.61 0.55 -11.47
C LEU A 36 -3.99 -0.68 -10.80
N TYR A 37 -2.68 -0.73 -10.71
CA TYR A 37 -1.97 -1.84 -10.07
C TYR A 37 -1.92 -1.75 -8.54
N GLY A 38 -2.44 -0.67 -7.94
CA GLY A 38 -2.49 -0.53 -6.49
C GLY A 38 -1.18 -0.09 -5.84
N GLY A 39 -0.21 0.40 -6.61
CA GLY A 39 1.09 0.88 -6.13
C GLY A 39 1.01 2.03 -5.11
N LEU A 40 -0.08 2.80 -5.13
CA LEU A 40 -0.32 3.87 -4.16
C LEU A 40 -0.88 3.38 -2.81
N LYS A 41 -1.24 2.09 -2.68
CA LYS A 41 -1.79 1.53 -1.43
C LYS A 41 -0.70 1.09 -0.44
N VAL A 42 0.26 1.96 -0.18
CA VAL A 42 1.45 1.67 0.64
C VAL A 42 1.11 1.18 2.06
N GLY A 43 0.06 1.72 2.67
CA GLY A 43 -0.37 1.33 4.02
C GLY A 43 -1.16 0.01 4.10
N TYR A 44 -1.67 -0.50 2.97
CA TYR A 44 -2.55 -1.69 2.94
C TYR A 44 -1.86 -2.94 2.42
N LEU A 45 -1.00 -2.81 1.43
CA LEU A 45 -0.32 -3.93 0.79
C LEU A 45 1.00 -4.27 1.48
N LYS A 46 1.51 -5.48 1.24
CA LYS A 46 2.86 -5.86 1.64
C LYS A 46 3.89 -5.03 0.85
N ARG A 47 5.09 -4.85 1.41
CA ARG A 47 6.18 -4.09 0.73
C ARG A 47 6.47 -4.62 -0.67
N ILE A 48 6.54 -5.94 -0.79
CA ILE A 48 6.83 -6.64 -2.04
C ILE A 48 5.73 -6.38 -3.07
N ASP A 49 4.45 -6.43 -2.67
CA ASP A 49 3.33 -6.22 -3.58
C ASP A 49 3.31 -4.77 -4.12
N VAL A 50 3.62 -3.78 -3.25
CA VAL A 50 3.76 -2.38 -3.68
C VAL A 50 4.93 -2.22 -4.65
N PHE A 51 6.06 -2.87 -4.36
CA PHE A 51 7.21 -2.85 -5.26
C PHE A 51 6.87 -3.40 -6.65
N TYR A 52 6.29 -4.59 -6.72
CA TYR A 52 5.86 -5.18 -8.00
C TYR A 52 4.86 -4.30 -8.73
N SER A 53 3.87 -3.77 -8.02
CA SER A 53 2.84 -2.91 -8.62
C SER A 53 3.45 -1.64 -9.23
N MET A 54 4.34 -0.96 -8.51
CA MET A 54 5.01 0.24 -9.00
C MET A 54 6.00 -0.07 -10.14
N THR A 55 6.72 -1.17 -10.03
CA THR A 55 7.66 -1.64 -11.07
C THR A 55 6.93 -1.91 -12.39
N ILE A 56 5.84 -2.67 -12.35
CA ILE A 56 5.03 -2.95 -13.55
C ILE A 56 4.46 -1.66 -14.12
N ALA A 57 3.90 -0.78 -13.28
CA ALA A 57 3.38 0.51 -13.72
C ALA A 57 4.46 1.35 -14.45
N THR A 58 5.67 1.39 -13.90
CA THR A 58 6.80 2.12 -14.48
C THR A 58 7.26 1.51 -15.80
N ILE A 59 7.38 0.19 -15.88
CA ILE A 59 7.76 -0.50 -17.12
C ILE A 59 6.72 -0.22 -18.22
N CYS A 60 5.42 -0.38 -17.93
CA CYS A 60 4.36 -0.10 -18.87
C CYS A 60 4.41 1.37 -19.35
N THR A 61 4.61 2.30 -18.43
CA THR A 61 4.73 3.73 -18.77
C THR A 61 5.93 3.98 -19.68
N ASN A 62 7.09 3.40 -19.37
CA ASN A 62 8.30 3.58 -20.15
C ASN A 62 8.16 2.99 -21.55
N VAL A 63 7.56 1.81 -21.69
CA VAL A 63 7.28 1.21 -23.00
C VAL A 63 6.37 2.10 -23.84
N ILE A 64 5.26 2.59 -23.27
CA ILE A 64 4.34 3.48 -23.99
C ILE A 64 5.06 4.78 -24.38
N THR A 65 5.84 5.35 -23.48
CA THR A 65 6.59 6.59 -23.73
C THR A 65 7.65 6.39 -24.80
N TYR A 66 8.33 5.25 -24.81
CA TYR A 66 9.29 4.91 -25.86
C TYR A 66 8.62 4.88 -27.24
N PHE A 67 7.46 4.23 -27.35
CA PHE A 67 6.70 4.24 -28.60
C PHE A 67 6.21 5.64 -28.99
N GLN A 68 5.77 6.46 -28.04
CA GLN A 68 5.40 7.85 -28.30
C GLN A 68 6.56 8.66 -28.87
N ILE A 69 7.75 8.55 -28.28
CA ILE A 69 8.96 9.25 -28.75
C ILE A 69 9.36 8.75 -30.14
N THR A 70 9.31 7.43 -30.37
CA THR A 70 9.61 6.82 -31.66
C THR A 70 8.65 7.29 -32.77
N LEU A 71 7.36 7.38 -32.46
CA LEU A 71 6.36 7.90 -33.40
C LEU A 71 6.60 9.37 -33.75
N ILE A 72 6.95 10.19 -32.79
CA ILE A 72 7.26 11.61 -32.99
C ILE A 72 8.50 11.76 -33.85
N ASN A 73 9.52 10.94 -33.63
CA ASN A 73 10.77 11.00 -34.37
C ASN A 73 10.71 10.33 -35.76
N ARG A 74 9.64 9.56 -36.05
CA ARG A 74 9.46 8.75 -37.29
C ARG A 74 10.50 7.66 -37.52
N TRP A 75 11.43 7.44 -36.57
CA TRP A 75 12.49 6.43 -36.60
C TRP A 75 12.64 5.78 -35.25
N PHE A 76 13.02 4.52 -35.21
CA PHE A 76 13.35 3.84 -33.97
C PHE A 76 14.61 4.47 -33.36
N LEU A 77 14.44 4.98 -32.15
CA LEU A 77 15.53 5.55 -31.37
C LEU A 77 16.25 4.44 -30.58
N ASP A 78 17.48 4.71 -30.17
CA ASP A 78 18.20 3.82 -29.27
C ASP A 78 17.39 3.63 -27.98
N PRO A 79 17.03 2.38 -27.60
CA PRO A 79 16.29 2.11 -26.38
C PRO A 79 17.14 2.20 -25.11
N TRP A 80 18.48 2.22 -25.24
CA TRP A 80 19.39 2.14 -24.11
C TRP A 80 19.17 3.24 -23.04
N PRO A 81 19.01 4.52 -23.39
CA PRO A 81 18.71 5.56 -22.40
C PRO A 81 17.41 5.31 -21.62
N MET A 82 16.42 4.67 -22.24
CA MET A 82 15.17 4.31 -21.56
C MET A 82 15.38 3.17 -20.55
N VAL A 83 16.26 2.23 -20.86
CA VAL A 83 16.64 1.14 -19.95
C VAL A 83 17.37 1.70 -18.74
N GLU A 84 18.34 2.59 -18.93
CA GLU A 84 19.05 3.28 -17.84
C GLU A 84 18.08 4.05 -16.96
N MET A 85 17.13 4.79 -17.56
CA MET A 85 16.09 5.49 -16.82
C MET A 85 15.26 4.51 -15.96
N THR A 86 14.89 3.36 -16.51
CA THR A 86 14.12 2.34 -15.79
C THR A 86 14.89 1.80 -14.60
N LEU A 87 16.18 1.55 -14.73
CA LEU A 87 17.03 1.09 -13.61
C LEU A 87 17.10 2.13 -12.49
N VAL A 88 17.31 3.40 -12.83
CA VAL A 88 17.29 4.50 -11.85
C VAL A 88 15.94 4.59 -11.16
N GLN A 89 14.85 4.44 -11.90
CA GLN A 89 13.49 4.46 -11.33
C GLN A 89 13.24 3.31 -10.35
N PHE A 90 13.81 2.13 -10.57
CA PHE A 90 13.71 1.04 -9.60
C PHE A 90 14.37 1.40 -8.27
N VAL A 91 15.51 2.06 -8.28
CA VAL A 91 16.16 2.55 -7.07
C VAL A 91 15.28 3.59 -6.37
N ILE A 92 14.70 4.53 -7.13
CA ILE A 92 13.78 5.55 -6.59
C ILE A 92 12.53 4.90 -5.98
N ILE A 93 11.97 3.87 -6.60
CA ILE A 93 10.82 3.11 -6.07
C ILE A 93 11.16 2.47 -4.74
N LEU A 94 12.34 1.84 -4.60
CA LEU A 94 12.78 1.25 -3.34
C LEU A 94 12.90 2.30 -2.23
N ILE A 95 13.54 3.43 -2.52
CA ILE A 95 13.67 4.55 -1.59
C ILE A 95 12.29 5.08 -1.20
N TRP A 96 11.38 5.25 -2.16
CA TRP A 96 10.01 5.70 -1.93
C TRP A 96 9.22 4.76 -1.02
N ILE A 97 9.30 3.45 -1.24
CA ILE A 97 8.64 2.44 -0.40
C ILE A 97 9.17 2.49 1.03
N TRP A 98 10.48 2.65 1.19
CA TRP A 98 11.09 2.76 2.51
C TRP A 98 10.65 4.05 3.22
N LEU A 99 10.71 5.19 2.54
CA LEU A 99 10.34 6.50 3.07
C LEU A 99 8.83 6.58 3.42
N SER A 100 7.98 6.18 2.50
CA SER A 100 6.53 6.23 2.68
C SER A 100 6.09 5.34 3.85
N ARG A 101 6.73 4.19 4.02
CA ARG A 101 6.46 3.32 5.16
C ARG A 101 6.97 3.90 6.48
N TYR A 102 8.12 4.55 6.48
CA TYR A 102 8.63 5.26 7.66
C TYR A 102 7.66 6.35 8.09
N ILE A 103 7.18 7.17 7.13
CA ILE A 103 6.18 8.21 7.39
C ILE A 103 4.87 7.59 7.90
N TYR A 104 4.39 6.53 7.24
CA TYR A 104 3.15 5.86 7.63
C TYR A 104 3.23 5.30 9.05
N SER A 105 4.32 4.66 9.44
CA SER A 105 4.51 4.10 10.79
C SER A 105 4.59 5.19 11.88
N ARG A 106 5.02 6.40 11.52
CA ARG A 106 5.04 7.55 12.44
C ARG A 106 3.67 8.19 12.60
N LEU A 107 2.89 8.26 11.52
CA LEU A 107 1.55 8.87 11.52
C LEU A 107 0.48 7.95 12.07
N TYR A 108 0.58 6.65 11.80
CA TYR A 108 -0.41 5.65 12.18
C TYR A 108 0.20 4.66 13.16
N ARG A 109 -0.07 4.83 14.45
CA ARG A 109 0.27 3.83 15.47
C ARG A 109 -0.53 2.56 15.25
N ALA A 110 0.10 1.41 15.49
CA ALA A 110 -0.60 0.14 15.52
C ALA A 110 -1.72 0.18 16.57
N ARG A 111 -2.90 -0.29 16.19
CA ARG A 111 -4.05 -0.32 17.08
C ARG A 111 -3.90 -1.45 18.08
N LYS A 112 -4.14 -1.15 19.34
CA LYS A 112 -4.20 -2.14 20.41
C LYS A 112 -5.49 -2.93 20.28
N LEU A 113 -5.37 -4.23 20.10
CA LEU A 113 -6.51 -5.12 19.93
C LEU A 113 -6.61 -6.10 21.10
N LEU A 114 -7.85 -6.33 21.54
CA LEU A 114 -8.20 -7.35 22.51
C LEU A 114 -8.77 -8.56 21.76
N VAL A 115 -8.29 -9.76 22.04
CA VAL A 115 -8.88 -11.02 21.54
C VAL A 115 -9.75 -11.61 22.63
N ILE A 116 -11.04 -11.79 22.34
CA ILE A 116 -11.99 -12.54 23.15
C ILE A 116 -12.13 -13.93 22.52
N TYR A 117 -11.84 -14.97 23.26
CA TYR A 117 -11.83 -16.33 22.75
C TYR A 117 -12.62 -17.29 23.63
N GLY A 118 -13.13 -18.34 22.98
CA GLY A 118 -13.80 -19.47 23.61
C GLY A 118 -12.89 -20.69 23.74
N ASP A 119 -13.38 -21.85 23.34
CA ASP A 119 -12.70 -23.13 23.55
C ASP A 119 -11.36 -23.27 22.82
N ARG A 120 -11.18 -22.56 21.70
CA ARG A 120 -9.99 -22.66 20.87
C ARG A 120 -8.97 -21.59 21.20
N ASP A 121 -7.74 -21.99 21.55
CA ASP A 121 -6.65 -21.05 21.82
C ASP A 121 -6.36 -20.16 20.59
N PRO A 122 -6.32 -18.84 20.75
CA PRO A 122 -6.04 -17.90 19.67
C PRO A 122 -4.54 -17.74 19.35
N GLY A 123 -3.66 -18.59 19.86
CA GLY A 123 -2.20 -18.47 19.70
C GLY A 123 -1.75 -18.29 18.26
N ASP A 124 -2.23 -19.14 17.35
CA ASP A 124 -1.92 -19.07 15.92
C ASP A 124 -2.41 -17.77 15.26
N LEU A 125 -3.60 -17.33 15.64
CA LEU A 125 -4.16 -16.06 15.15
C LEU A 125 -3.29 -14.88 15.62
N ILE A 126 -2.97 -14.86 16.92
CA ILE A 126 -2.13 -13.81 17.52
C ILE A 126 -0.76 -13.78 16.84
N HIS A 127 -0.14 -14.92 16.63
CA HIS A 127 1.16 -14.99 15.93
C HIS A 127 1.08 -14.45 14.50
N LYS A 128 0.06 -14.86 13.72
CA LYS A 128 -0.15 -14.37 12.35
C LYS A 128 -0.44 -12.87 12.30
N MET A 129 -1.24 -12.34 13.21
CA MET A 129 -1.58 -10.91 13.23
C MET A 129 -0.41 -10.07 13.75
N ASN A 130 0.30 -10.52 14.76
CA ASN A 130 1.48 -9.83 15.30
C ASN A 130 2.70 -9.90 14.37
N SER A 131 2.71 -10.76 13.33
CA SER A 131 3.70 -10.65 12.26
C SER A 131 3.57 -9.34 11.47
N ARG A 132 2.43 -8.65 11.59
CA ARG A 132 2.15 -7.33 11.01
C ARG A 132 1.98 -6.26 12.08
N LYS A 133 2.96 -6.11 12.94
CA LYS A 133 3.01 -5.10 14.01
C LYS A 133 2.86 -3.65 13.54
N ASP A 134 3.01 -3.43 12.24
CA ASP A 134 2.76 -2.14 11.60
C ASP A 134 1.27 -1.76 11.57
N LYS A 135 0.37 -2.73 11.71
CA LYS A 135 -1.09 -2.52 11.66
C LYS A 135 -1.82 -2.91 12.93
N TYR A 136 -1.43 -4.02 13.52
CA TYR A 136 -2.13 -4.66 14.62
C TYR A 136 -1.16 -4.97 15.74
N ASP A 137 -1.56 -4.61 16.94
CA ASP A 137 -0.86 -4.96 18.16
C ASP A 137 -1.87 -5.68 19.07
N ILE A 138 -1.85 -7.01 19.02
CA ILE A 138 -2.68 -7.79 19.94
C ILE A 138 -1.96 -7.83 21.25
N SER A 139 -2.33 -6.91 22.13
CA SER A 139 -1.73 -6.72 23.45
C SER A 139 -2.55 -7.31 24.61
N GLY A 140 -3.77 -7.79 24.30
CA GLY A 140 -4.62 -8.44 25.30
C GLY A 140 -5.36 -9.66 24.75
N LYS A 141 -5.53 -10.69 25.61
CA LYS A 141 -6.42 -11.83 25.37
C LYS A 141 -7.26 -12.07 26.61
N VAL A 142 -8.52 -12.41 26.42
CA VAL A 142 -9.46 -12.71 27.51
C VAL A 142 -10.33 -13.91 27.11
N HIS A 143 -10.42 -14.87 28.02
CA HIS A 143 -11.32 -16.02 27.85
C HIS A 143 -12.74 -15.62 28.23
N ILE A 144 -13.73 -16.27 27.62
CA ILE A 144 -15.14 -15.99 27.86
C ILE A 144 -15.56 -16.18 29.32
N ASP A 145 -14.92 -17.09 30.05
CA ASP A 145 -15.21 -17.39 31.45
C ASP A 145 -14.80 -16.26 32.41
N ALA A 146 -14.06 -15.25 31.97
CA ALA A 146 -13.71 -14.10 32.79
C ALA A 146 -14.93 -13.26 33.22
N GLY A 147 -16.09 -13.52 32.62
CA GLY A 147 -17.35 -12.87 32.92
C GLY A 147 -17.62 -11.61 32.11
N GLU A 148 -18.90 -11.39 31.80
CA GLU A 148 -19.32 -10.29 30.91
C GLU A 148 -18.89 -8.90 31.38
N LYS A 149 -18.95 -8.62 32.69
CA LYS A 149 -18.59 -7.32 33.23
C LYS A 149 -17.11 -6.96 33.01
N GLU A 150 -16.23 -7.93 33.20
CA GLU A 150 -14.80 -7.76 33.00
C GLU A 150 -14.47 -7.62 31.51
N ILE A 151 -15.10 -8.42 30.66
CA ILE A 151 -14.92 -8.32 29.21
C ILE A 151 -15.36 -6.94 28.69
N TYR A 152 -16.51 -6.42 29.13
CA TYR A 152 -16.97 -5.09 28.75
C TYR A 152 -16.07 -3.96 29.26
N ARG A 153 -15.44 -4.14 30.44
CA ARG A 153 -14.44 -3.20 30.95
C ARG A 153 -13.21 -3.18 30.03
N LEU A 154 -12.67 -4.34 29.74
CA LEU A 154 -11.51 -4.50 28.86
C LEU A 154 -11.77 -3.96 27.45
N MET A 155 -12.95 -4.21 26.88
CA MET A 155 -13.33 -3.70 25.56
C MET A 155 -13.17 -2.17 25.43
N LYS A 156 -13.31 -1.41 26.53
CA LYS A 156 -13.18 0.06 26.50
C LYS A 156 -11.72 0.53 26.57
N GLU A 157 -10.80 -0.33 26.98
CA GLU A 157 -9.37 0.00 27.12
C GLU A 157 -8.60 -0.20 25.80
N TYR A 158 -9.21 -0.89 24.82
CA TYR A 158 -8.58 -1.23 23.55
C TYR A 158 -9.24 -0.52 22.36
N ASP A 159 -8.46 -0.29 21.30
CA ASP A 159 -8.93 0.39 20.07
C ASP A 159 -9.86 -0.48 19.21
N GLY A 160 -9.87 -1.77 19.49
CA GLY A 160 -10.73 -2.73 18.79
C GLY A 160 -10.70 -4.12 19.42
N VAL A 161 -11.66 -4.94 19.04
CA VAL A 161 -11.89 -6.26 19.61
C VAL A 161 -11.94 -7.29 18.49
N ILE A 162 -11.29 -8.43 18.69
CA ILE A 162 -11.38 -9.60 17.82
C ILE A 162 -12.16 -10.66 18.59
N ILE A 163 -13.21 -11.16 17.99
CA ILE A 163 -14.03 -12.22 18.55
C ILE A 163 -13.63 -13.52 17.87
N TRP A 164 -13.06 -14.44 18.65
CA TRP A 164 -12.52 -15.69 18.16
C TRP A 164 -13.24 -16.90 18.78
N ASP A 165 -13.77 -17.77 17.91
CA ASP A 165 -14.37 -19.07 18.27
C ASP A 165 -15.41 -18.99 19.40
N LEU A 166 -16.36 -18.06 19.29
CA LEU A 166 -17.48 -17.93 20.22
C LEU A 166 -18.79 -18.48 19.65
N PRO A 167 -19.64 -19.09 20.48
CA PRO A 167 -21.02 -19.46 20.11
C PRO A 167 -21.79 -18.27 19.56
N SER A 168 -22.61 -18.50 18.54
CA SER A 168 -23.30 -17.43 17.80
C SER A 168 -24.11 -16.47 18.67
N GLN A 169 -24.76 -16.97 19.72
CA GLN A 169 -25.53 -16.14 20.64
C GLN A 169 -24.68 -15.13 21.40
N ILE A 170 -23.54 -15.60 21.93
CA ILE A 170 -22.62 -14.78 22.70
C ILE A 170 -21.88 -13.80 21.79
N ARG A 171 -21.43 -14.29 20.63
CA ARG A 171 -20.82 -13.44 19.59
C ARG A 171 -21.72 -12.28 19.21
N ASN A 172 -23.01 -12.54 18.95
CA ASN A 172 -23.96 -11.51 18.57
C ASN A 172 -24.18 -10.49 19.71
N ARG A 173 -24.12 -10.92 20.97
CA ARG A 173 -24.22 -10.03 22.13
C ARG A 173 -23.03 -9.06 22.18
N TYR A 174 -21.80 -9.56 22.04
CA TYR A 174 -20.60 -8.72 22.00
C TYR A 174 -20.55 -7.80 20.79
N LEU A 175 -20.98 -8.29 19.61
CA LEU A 175 -21.12 -7.45 18.42
C LEU A 175 -22.09 -6.28 18.65
N LYS A 176 -23.27 -6.55 19.23
CA LYS A 176 -24.23 -5.49 19.58
C LYS A 176 -23.63 -4.46 20.54
N HIS A 177 -22.86 -4.91 21.53
CA HIS A 177 -22.17 -4.04 22.46
C HIS A 177 -21.13 -3.17 21.75
N CYS A 178 -20.31 -3.75 20.86
CA CYS A 178 -19.33 -3.02 20.07
C CYS A 178 -20.01 -1.94 19.21
N PHE A 179 -21.11 -2.28 18.53
CA PHE A 179 -21.89 -1.30 17.75
C PHE A 179 -22.45 -0.16 18.62
N ALA A 180 -23.05 -0.50 19.76
CA ALA A 180 -23.63 0.50 20.66
C ALA A 180 -22.60 1.51 21.20
N HIS A 181 -21.35 1.10 21.35
CA HIS A 181 -20.28 1.92 21.91
C HIS A 181 -19.24 2.36 20.87
N SER A 182 -19.52 2.17 19.56
CA SER A 182 -18.59 2.52 18.47
C SER A 182 -17.21 1.86 18.57
N ILE A 183 -17.13 0.72 19.24
CA ILE A 183 -15.92 -0.10 19.33
C ILE A 183 -15.79 -0.89 18.04
N ARG A 184 -14.61 -0.92 17.45
CA ARG A 184 -14.35 -1.70 16.22
C ARG A 184 -14.22 -3.19 16.54
N CYS A 185 -14.86 -4.03 15.75
CA CYS A 185 -14.78 -5.49 15.82
C CYS A 185 -14.70 -6.11 14.42
#